data_8d1b7542f52a903d10a18928bdda78df
#
_entry.id   8d1b7542f52a903d10a18928bdda78df
#
_cell.length_a   1.000
_cell.length_b   1.000
_cell.length_c   1.000
_cell.angle_alpha   90.00
_cell.angle_beta   90.00
_cell.angle_gamma   90.00
#
_symmetry.space_group_name_H-M   'P 1'
#
loop_
_entity.id
_entity.type
_entity.pdbx_description
1 polymer ?
#
loop_
_entity_poly.entity_id
_entity_poly.type
_entity_poly.pdbx_seq_one_letter_code
_entity_poly.pdbx_strand_id
1 'polypeptide(L)'
;MGLLSKKDRKLILDPLADDNPITIQVLGICSALAITAQLKPSIVMAISVIFVLGVGNVVISLMRNIIPSKIRIIVQLIVVATLVIIVDQVLKAFAYTLSKELSVFIGLIITNCIIMGRFEAFALGNGPWRSFLDGVGNALGYGVILIIVGFFRELLGSGTLFGYQVLGDPILKTGLYEFGYENNGFMVLPPMALIVVGIIIWVQRSRNKALIEEN
;
A
#
# COMPACT_ATOMS: atom_id res chain seq x y z
N MET A 1 -0.68 -8.09 31.99
CA MET A 1 -0.75 -9.10 30.93
C MET A 1 -0.43 -8.42 29.60
N GLY A 2 0.84 -8.42 29.20
CA GLY A 2 1.26 -7.89 27.89
C GLY A 2 1.22 -9.03 26.88
N LEU A 3 0.15 -9.12 26.11
CA LEU A 3 -0.04 -10.11 25.04
C LEU A 3 0.98 -9.98 23.89
N LEU A 4 1.75 -8.91 23.87
CA LEU A 4 2.76 -8.62 22.85
C LEU A 4 4.15 -8.61 23.48
N SER A 5 4.98 -9.59 23.08
CA SER A 5 6.41 -9.61 23.39
C SER A 5 7.09 -8.37 22.77
N LYS A 6 8.21 -7.91 23.35
CA LYS A 6 9.04 -6.83 22.76
C LYS A 6 9.41 -7.11 21.29
N LYS A 7 9.58 -8.40 20.93
CA LYS A 7 9.82 -8.83 19.54
C LYS A 7 8.59 -8.66 18.64
N ASP A 8 7.38 -8.92 19.16
CA ASP A 8 6.14 -8.80 18.38
C ASP A 8 5.78 -7.34 18.12
N ARG A 9 6.04 -6.46 19.09
CA ARG A 9 5.87 -5.01 18.90
C ARG A 9 6.84 -4.46 17.85
N LYS A 10 8.05 -5.00 17.79
CA LYS A 10 9.03 -4.61 16.78
C LYS A 10 8.58 -4.99 15.37
N LEU A 11 7.98 -6.18 15.17
CA LEU A 11 7.43 -6.61 13.88
C LEU A 11 6.35 -5.67 13.32
N ILE A 12 5.63 -4.94 14.17
CA ILE A 12 4.62 -3.98 13.72
C ILE A 12 5.22 -2.59 13.46
N LEU A 13 6.19 -2.17 14.29
CA LEU A 13 6.72 -0.81 14.24
C LEU A 13 7.88 -0.64 13.25
N ASP A 14 8.72 -1.65 13.06
CA ASP A 14 9.84 -1.58 12.12
C ASP A 14 9.38 -1.26 10.68
N PRO A 15 8.32 -1.90 10.13
CA PRO A 15 7.85 -1.58 8.79
C PRO A 15 7.26 -0.18 8.62
N LEU A 16 6.90 0.51 9.72
CA LEU A 16 6.40 1.89 9.63
C LEU A 16 7.53 2.90 9.36
N ALA A 17 8.75 2.64 9.84
CA ALA A 17 9.84 3.60 9.79
C ALA A 17 11.13 3.02 9.20
N ASP A 18 11.70 2.00 9.85
CA ASP A 18 13.05 1.53 9.59
C ASP A 18 13.14 0.45 8.51
N ASP A 19 12.08 -0.33 8.28
CA ASP A 19 12.01 -1.39 7.25
C ASP A 19 10.73 -1.28 6.41
N ASN A 20 10.45 -0.07 5.91
CA ASN A 20 9.24 0.18 5.15
C ASN A 20 9.27 -0.57 3.80
N PRO A 21 8.18 -1.27 3.44
CA PRO A 21 8.13 -2.09 2.22
C PRO A 21 8.32 -1.30 0.92
N ILE A 22 7.86 -0.06 0.84
CA ILE A 22 8.01 0.76 -0.39
C ILE A 22 9.39 1.42 -0.44
N THR A 23 9.83 2.02 0.68
CA THR A 23 11.00 2.88 0.65
C THR A 23 12.33 2.14 0.79
N ILE A 24 12.33 0.98 1.46
CA ILE A 24 13.53 0.20 1.73
C ILE A 24 13.52 -1.10 0.93
N GLN A 25 12.43 -1.88 1.03
CA GLN A 25 12.32 -3.15 0.33
C GLN A 25 11.96 -3.00 -1.16
N VAL A 26 11.53 -1.80 -1.58
CA VAL A 26 11.16 -1.46 -2.97
C VAL A 26 10.02 -2.36 -3.50
N LEU A 27 9.12 -2.80 -2.60
CA LEU A 27 7.97 -3.64 -2.91
C LEU A 27 6.69 -2.80 -3.03
N GLY A 28 5.84 -3.14 -4.00
CA GLY A 28 4.53 -2.50 -4.16
C GLY A 28 4.54 -1.14 -4.86
N ILE A 29 5.62 -0.74 -5.51
CA ILE A 29 5.71 0.52 -6.28
C ILE A 29 4.68 0.53 -7.42
N CYS A 30 4.46 -0.61 -8.10
CA CYS A 30 3.51 -0.71 -9.23
C CYS A 30 2.10 -0.27 -8.84
N SER A 31 1.61 -0.74 -7.69
CA SER A 31 0.29 -0.35 -7.17
C SER A 31 0.28 1.09 -6.65
N ALA A 32 1.38 1.54 -6.05
CA ALA A 32 1.53 2.92 -5.62
C ALA A 32 1.45 3.91 -6.79
N LEU A 33 2.04 3.60 -7.94
CA LEU A 33 1.96 4.42 -9.15
C LEU A 33 0.54 4.51 -9.72
N ALA A 34 -0.17 3.38 -9.75
CA ALA A 34 -1.46 3.27 -10.42
C ALA A 34 -2.60 3.89 -9.60
N ILE A 35 -2.62 3.69 -8.27
CA ILE A 35 -3.78 3.96 -7.42
C ILE A 35 -3.73 5.36 -6.78
N THR A 36 -2.55 5.92 -6.57
CA THR A 36 -2.37 7.17 -5.83
C THR A 36 -2.80 8.45 -6.58
N ALA A 37 -3.46 8.32 -7.74
CA ALA A 37 -4.05 9.48 -8.42
C ALA A 37 -5.17 10.15 -7.60
N GLN A 38 -5.87 9.38 -6.78
CA GLN A 38 -6.94 9.84 -5.90
C GLN A 38 -6.78 9.22 -4.50
N LEU A 39 -7.18 9.96 -3.47
CA LEU A 39 -7.02 9.55 -2.08
C LEU A 39 -8.03 8.47 -1.67
N LYS A 40 -9.27 8.55 -2.17
CA LYS A 40 -10.32 7.55 -1.86
C LYS A 40 -9.91 6.12 -2.25
N PRO A 41 -9.54 5.83 -3.51
CA PRO A 41 -9.04 4.51 -3.90
C PRO A 41 -7.79 4.08 -3.13
N SER A 42 -6.89 5.01 -2.79
CA SER A 42 -5.67 4.72 -2.05
C SER A 42 -5.95 4.20 -0.63
N ILE A 43 -6.92 4.79 0.07
CA ILE A 43 -7.33 4.34 1.41
C ILE A 43 -7.99 2.96 1.35
N VAL A 44 -8.93 2.77 0.41
CA VAL A 44 -9.61 1.47 0.26
C VAL A 44 -8.61 0.37 -0.09
N MET A 45 -7.63 0.67 -0.95
CA MET A 45 -6.56 -0.25 -1.29
C MET A 45 -5.69 -0.58 -0.07
N ALA A 46 -5.32 0.41 0.74
CA ALA A 46 -4.54 0.19 1.96
C ALA A 46 -5.26 -0.77 2.93
N ILE A 47 -6.55 -0.55 3.17
CA ILE A 47 -7.38 -1.41 4.03
C ILE A 47 -7.48 -2.83 3.45
N SER A 48 -7.72 -2.94 2.14
CA SER A 48 -7.81 -4.24 1.45
C SER A 48 -6.51 -5.03 1.55
N VAL A 49 -5.37 -4.37 1.37
CA VAL A 49 -4.05 -5.01 1.49
C VAL A 49 -3.76 -5.44 2.94
N ILE A 50 -4.17 -4.65 3.96
CA ILE A 50 -4.03 -5.04 5.37
C ILE A 50 -4.78 -6.35 5.62
N PHE A 51 -6.01 -6.46 5.14
CA PHE A 51 -6.80 -7.67 5.30
C PHE A 51 -6.19 -8.86 4.55
N VAL A 52 -5.91 -8.70 3.26
CA VAL A 52 -5.39 -9.78 2.39
C VAL A 52 -4.02 -10.25 2.86
N LEU A 53 -3.11 -9.34 3.22
CA LEU A 53 -1.76 -9.70 3.67
C LEU A 53 -1.78 -10.32 5.08
N GLY A 54 -2.59 -9.77 6.00
CA GLY A 54 -2.73 -10.31 7.35
C GLY A 54 -3.29 -11.74 7.35
N VAL A 55 -4.44 -11.94 6.71
CA VAL A 55 -5.09 -13.27 6.63
C VAL A 55 -4.28 -14.22 5.75
N GLY A 56 -3.78 -13.76 4.62
CA GLY A 56 -2.98 -14.55 3.69
C GLY A 56 -1.71 -15.08 4.33
N ASN A 57 -0.98 -14.28 5.10
CA ASN A 57 0.20 -14.72 5.86
C ASN A 57 -0.14 -15.86 6.84
N VAL A 58 -1.30 -15.79 7.50
CA VAL A 58 -1.74 -16.86 8.41
C VAL A 58 -2.01 -18.15 7.63
N VAL A 59 -2.78 -18.05 6.54
CA VAL A 59 -3.13 -19.22 5.71
C VAL A 59 -1.87 -19.89 5.15
N ILE A 60 -0.95 -19.11 4.58
CA ILE A 60 0.30 -19.65 4.02
C ILE A 60 1.18 -20.26 5.12
N SER A 61 1.26 -19.64 6.29
CA SER A 61 2.01 -20.17 7.42
C SER A 61 1.44 -21.51 7.94
N LEU A 62 0.12 -21.68 7.93
CA LEU A 62 -0.53 -22.96 8.27
C LEU A 62 -0.25 -24.04 7.21
N MET A 63 -0.24 -23.64 5.94
CA MET A 63 -0.02 -24.58 4.82
C MET A 63 1.46 -24.87 4.52
N ARG A 64 2.40 -24.21 5.19
CA ARG A 64 3.84 -24.24 4.88
C ARG A 64 4.44 -25.65 4.78
N ASN A 65 3.93 -26.62 5.57
CA ASN A 65 4.42 -28.00 5.60
C ASN A 65 3.83 -28.87 4.48
N ILE A 66 2.77 -28.40 3.82
CA ILE A 66 2.04 -29.16 2.78
C ILE A 66 2.49 -28.73 1.40
N ILE A 67 2.96 -27.48 1.25
CA ILE A 67 3.26 -26.87 -0.04
C ILE A 67 4.65 -27.32 -0.53
N PRO A 68 4.77 -28.09 -1.63
CA PRO A 68 6.05 -28.42 -2.22
C PRO A 68 6.66 -27.17 -2.92
N SER A 69 7.98 -27.08 -2.89
CA SER A 69 8.72 -25.91 -3.38
C SER A 69 8.44 -25.57 -4.87
N LYS A 70 8.14 -26.57 -5.68
CA LYS A 70 7.90 -26.39 -7.13
C LYS A 70 6.60 -25.68 -7.50
N ILE A 71 5.56 -25.79 -6.65
CA ILE A 71 4.24 -25.21 -6.92
C ILE A 71 3.87 -24.08 -5.94
N ARG A 72 4.82 -23.64 -5.13
CA ARG A 72 4.62 -22.67 -4.05
C ARG A 72 3.97 -21.38 -4.53
N ILE A 73 4.49 -20.78 -5.60
CA ILE A 73 3.97 -19.51 -6.16
C ILE A 73 2.53 -19.67 -6.63
N ILE A 74 2.17 -20.80 -7.24
CA ILE A 74 0.81 -21.07 -7.73
C ILE A 74 -0.17 -21.11 -6.55
N VAL A 75 0.19 -21.82 -5.47
CA VAL A 75 -0.64 -21.90 -4.27
C VAL A 75 -0.82 -20.54 -3.62
N GLN A 76 0.25 -19.75 -3.51
CA GLN A 76 0.18 -18.38 -2.99
C GLN A 76 -0.77 -17.51 -3.81
N LEU A 77 -0.69 -17.56 -5.15
CA LEU A 77 -1.59 -16.81 -6.03
C LEU A 77 -3.06 -17.22 -5.87
N ILE A 78 -3.35 -18.52 -5.72
CA ILE A 78 -4.71 -19.02 -5.50
C ILE A 78 -5.27 -18.49 -4.17
N VAL A 79 -4.49 -18.52 -3.10
CA VAL A 79 -4.90 -18.01 -1.79
C VAL A 79 -5.18 -16.51 -1.86
N VAL A 80 -4.28 -15.73 -2.48
CA VAL A 80 -4.50 -14.29 -2.65
C VAL A 80 -5.73 -14.00 -3.49
N ALA A 81 -5.90 -14.68 -4.63
CA ALA A 81 -7.05 -14.49 -5.51
C ALA A 81 -8.37 -14.76 -4.76
N THR A 82 -8.43 -15.83 -3.97
CA THR A 82 -9.61 -16.15 -3.17
C THR A 82 -9.93 -15.05 -2.15
N LEU A 83 -8.94 -14.56 -1.41
CA LEU A 83 -9.12 -13.49 -0.44
C LEU A 83 -9.54 -12.18 -1.11
N VAL A 84 -8.96 -11.87 -2.27
CA VAL A 84 -9.29 -10.64 -3.03
C VAL A 84 -10.71 -10.70 -3.59
N ILE A 85 -11.19 -11.87 -4.04
CA ILE A 85 -12.58 -12.05 -4.45
C ILE A 85 -13.54 -11.80 -3.28
N ILE A 86 -13.22 -12.25 -2.08
CA ILE A 86 -14.01 -11.97 -0.88
C ILE A 86 -14.08 -10.47 -0.61
N VAL A 87 -12.94 -9.77 -0.67
CA VAL A 87 -12.88 -8.32 -0.51
C VAL A 87 -13.72 -7.60 -1.57
N ASP A 88 -13.63 -8.02 -2.83
CA ASP A 88 -14.42 -7.46 -3.93
C ASP A 88 -15.92 -7.61 -3.71
N GLN A 89 -16.38 -8.79 -3.25
CA GLN A 89 -17.79 -9.02 -2.95
C GLN A 89 -18.28 -8.14 -1.78
N VAL A 90 -17.45 -7.97 -0.76
CA VAL A 90 -17.76 -7.07 0.36
C VAL A 90 -17.85 -5.62 -0.12
N LEU A 91 -16.90 -5.17 -0.95
CA LEU A 91 -16.94 -3.82 -1.52
C LEU A 91 -18.15 -3.59 -2.41
N LYS A 92 -18.55 -4.59 -3.21
CA LYS A 92 -19.78 -4.53 -4.03
C LYS A 92 -21.05 -4.41 -3.19
N ALA A 93 -21.07 -5.05 -2.02
CA ALA A 93 -22.23 -5.01 -1.13
C ALA A 93 -22.40 -3.64 -0.44
N PHE A 94 -21.29 -2.99 -0.03
CA PHE A 94 -21.33 -1.76 0.77
C PHE A 94 -21.06 -0.49 -0.02
N ALA A 95 -20.28 -0.55 -1.10
CA ALA A 95 -19.81 0.63 -1.84
C ALA A 95 -19.74 0.35 -3.34
N TYR A 96 -20.88 0.12 -3.98
CA TYR A 96 -20.96 -0.27 -5.39
C TYR A 96 -20.28 0.72 -6.35
N THR A 97 -20.40 2.02 -6.11
CA THR A 97 -19.75 3.07 -6.93
C THR A 97 -18.22 2.99 -6.84
N LEU A 98 -17.68 2.81 -5.64
CA LEU A 98 -16.25 2.65 -5.41
C LEU A 98 -15.74 1.33 -5.98
N SER A 99 -16.52 0.24 -5.87
CA SER A 99 -16.16 -1.05 -6.44
C SER A 99 -16.02 -0.99 -7.97
N LYS A 100 -16.89 -0.24 -8.66
CA LYS A 100 -16.80 -0.06 -10.11
C LYS A 100 -15.52 0.67 -10.54
N GLU A 101 -15.11 1.70 -9.80
CA GLU A 101 -13.85 2.41 -10.03
C GLU A 101 -12.64 1.55 -9.69
N LEU A 102 -12.74 0.76 -8.62
CA LEU A 102 -11.66 -0.10 -8.12
C LEU A 102 -11.53 -1.44 -8.85
N SER A 103 -12.50 -1.84 -9.68
CA SER A 103 -12.50 -3.16 -10.34
C SER A 103 -11.21 -3.44 -11.13
N VAL A 104 -10.64 -2.41 -11.76
CA VAL A 104 -9.35 -2.51 -12.46
C VAL A 104 -8.18 -2.70 -11.48
N PHE A 105 -8.26 -2.10 -10.30
CA PHE A 105 -7.19 -2.14 -9.29
C PHE A 105 -7.21 -3.41 -8.43
N ILE A 106 -8.34 -4.13 -8.39
CA ILE A 106 -8.46 -5.42 -7.69
C ILE A 106 -7.47 -6.43 -8.24
N GLY A 107 -7.27 -6.46 -9.56
CA GLY A 107 -6.24 -7.26 -10.20
C GLY A 107 -4.81 -6.94 -9.73
N LEU A 108 -4.54 -5.66 -9.40
CA LEU A 108 -3.25 -5.23 -8.88
C LEU A 108 -2.99 -5.68 -7.44
N ILE A 109 -4.02 -6.01 -6.67
CA ILE A 109 -3.84 -6.62 -5.33
C ILE A 109 -3.30 -8.03 -5.47
N ILE A 110 -3.84 -8.82 -6.41
CA ILE A 110 -3.44 -10.22 -6.62
C ILE A 110 -1.97 -10.32 -7.02
N THR A 111 -1.52 -9.42 -7.90
CA THR A 111 -0.14 -9.40 -8.39
C THR A 111 0.79 -8.47 -7.59
N ASN A 112 0.37 -8.03 -6.41
CA ASN A 112 1.15 -7.08 -5.62
C ASN A 112 2.40 -7.73 -5.04
N CYS A 113 3.56 -7.13 -5.38
CA CYS A 113 4.87 -7.64 -4.96
C CYS A 113 5.04 -7.72 -3.45
N ILE A 114 4.38 -6.84 -2.67
CA ILE A 114 4.47 -6.87 -1.21
C ILE A 114 3.83 -8.14 -0.63
N ILE A 115 2.69 -8.58 -1.19
CA ILE A 115 1.98 -9.77 -0.71
C ILE A 115 2.82 -11.01 -0.97
N MET A 116 3.27 -11.18 -2.22
CA MET A 116 4.11 -12.29 -2.60
C MET A 116 5.45 -12.30 -1.87
N GLY A 117 6.07 -11.12 -1.74
CA GLY A 117 7.35 -10.96 -1.05
C GLY A 117 7.28 -11.35 0.43
N ARG A 118 6.22 -10.96 1.14
CA ARG A 118 6.07 -11.32 2.57
C ARG A 118 5.67 -12.77 2.79
N PHE A 119 4.90 -13.35 1.88
CA PHE A 119 4.60 -14.79 1.93
C PHE A 119 5.88 -15.62 1.82
N GLU A 120 6.75 -15.27 0.89
CA GLU A 120 7.99 -16.00 0.67
C GLU A 120 9.04 -15.72 1.75
N ALA A 121 9.24 -14.44 2.11
CA ALA A 121 10.30 -14.06 3.04
C ALA A 121 9.98 -14.38 4.50
N PHE A 122 8.71 -14.34 4.90
CA PHE A 122 8.36 -14.43 6.31
C PHE A 122 7.37 -15.56 6.63
N ALA A 123 6.25 -15.67 5.93
CA ALA A 123 5.16 -16.57 6.30
C ALA A 123 5.55 -18.06 6.24
N LEU A 124 6.38 -18.45 5.28
CA LEU A 124 6.86 -19.82 5.13
C LEU A 124 7.87 -20.24 6.21
N GLY A 125 8.59 -19.30 6.81
CA GLY A 125 9.61 -19.56 7.85
C GLY A 125 9.09 -19.49 9.28
N ASN A 126 7.96 -18.80 9.51
CA ASN A 126 7.49 -18.44 10.85
C ASN A 126 6.12 -19.01 11.18
N GLY A 127 5.77 -18.99 12.47
CA GLY A 127 4.46 -19.45 12.93
C GLY A 127 3.33 -18.46 12.60
N PRO A 128 2.06 -18.91 12.58
CA PRO A 128 0.93 -18.14 12.10
C PRO A 128 0.71 -16.80 12.84
N TRP A 129 0.92 -16.77 14.15
CA TRP A 129 0.76 -15.56 14.95
C TRP A 129 1.76 -14.44 14.56
N ARG A 130 3.03 -14.80 14.43
CA ARG A 130 4.06 -13.86 14.01
C ARG A 130 3.87 -13.42 12.56
N SER A 131 3.45 -14.35 11.70
CA SER A 131 3.15 -14.04 10.30
C SER A 131 1.98 -13.07 10.15
N PHE A 132 0.96 -13.18 11.02
CA PHE A 132 -0.12 -12.20 11.07
C PHE A 132 0.39 -10.79 11.45
N LEU A 133 1.18 -10.68 12.51
CA LEU A 133 1.72 -9.41 12.98
C LEU A 133 2.64 -8.75 11.95
N ASP A 134 3.48 -9.55 11.30
CA ASP A 134 4.33 -9.09 10.20
C ASP A 134 3.50 -8.59 9.01
N GLY A 135 2.46 -9.34 8.61
CA GLY A 135 1.56 -8.95 7.54
C GLY A 135 0.87 -7.62 7.81
N VAL A 136 0.30 -7.46 9.00
CA VAL A 136 -0.36 -6.21 9.40
C VAL A 136 0.64 -5.05 9.47
N GLY A 137 1.82 -5.26 10.06
CA GLY A 137 2.86 -4.22 10.16
C GLY A 137 3.32 -3.72 8.78
N ASN A 138 3.65 -4.64 7.87
CA ASN A 138 4.06 -4.28 6.50
C ASN A 138 2.94 -3.64 5.69
N ALA A 139 1.70 -4.12 5.82
CA ALA A 139 0.55 -3.53 5.14
C ALA A 139 0.23 -2.13 5.65
N LEU A 140 0.41 -1.85 6.95
CA LEU A 140 0.29 -0.51 7.52
C LEU A 140 1.38 0.42 6.99
N GLY A 141 2.64 -0.02 6.98
CA GLY A 141 3.75 0.74 6.42
C GLY A 141 3.53 1.11 4.94
N TYR A 142 3.05 0.14 4.17
CA TYR A 142 2.64 0.35 2.77
C TYR A 142 1.49 1.35 2.65
N GLY A 143 0.43 1.20 3.45
CA GLY A 143 -0.74 2.06 3.45
C GLY A 143 -0.43 3.51 3.77
N VAL A 144 0.46 3.76 4.74
CA VAL A 144 0.90 5.12 5.11
C VAL A 144 1.55 5.82 3.91
N ILE A 145 2.46 5.15 3.20
CA ILE A 145 3.10 5.75 2.01
C ILE A 145 2.08 6.00 0.90
N LEU A 146 1.15 5.06 0.65
CA LEU A 146 0.08 5.26 -0.33
C LEU A 146 -0.76 6.50 -0.04
N ILE A 147 -1.14 6.69 1.23
CA ILE A 147 -1.96 7.84 1.65
C ILE A 147 -1.16 9.15 1.50
N ILE A 148 0.11 9.16 1.89
CA ILE A 148 0.97 10.34 1.74
C ILE A 148 1.11 10.72 0.27
N VAL A 149 1.46 9.77 -0.60
CA VAL A 149 1.63 10.02 -2.03
C VAL A 149 0.31 10.45 -2.66
N GLY A 150 -0.80 9.77 -2.33
CA GLY A 150 -2.14 10.11 -2.82
C GLY A 150 -2.58 11.49 -2.39
N PHE A 151 -2.31 11.89 -1.15
CA PHE A 151 -2.60 13.22 -0.63
C PHE A 151 -1.89 14.32 -1.44
N PHE A 152 -0.58 14.19 -1.64
CA PHE A 152 0.17 15.19 -2.41
C PHE A 152 -0.27 15.24 -3.87
N ARG A 153 -0.53 14.11 -4.49
CA ARG A 153 -0.95 14.04 -5.89
C ARG A 153 -2.35 14.59 -6.13
N GLU A 154 -3.31 14.26 -5.28
CA GLU A 154 -4.67 14.78 -5.39
C GLU A 154 -4.72 16.27 -5.09
N LEU A 155 -4.01 16.72 -4.04
CA LEU A 155 -3.97 18.14 -3.65
C LEU A 155 -3.35 19.01 -4.75
N LEU A 156 -2.18 18.63 -5.27
CA LEU A 156 -1.46 19.44 -6.25
C LEU A 156 -1.93 19.19 -7.69
N GLY A 157 -2.54 18.04 -7.99
CA GLY A 157 -3.00 17.72 -9.33
C GLY A 157 -4.41 18.23 -9.64
N SER A 158 -5.35 18.01 -8.72
CA SER A 158 -6.76 18.32 -8.91
C SER A 158 -7.24 19.50 -8.05
N GLY A 159 -6.48 19.88 -7.01
CA GLY A 159 -6.93 20.88 -6.04
C GLY A 159 -8.09 20.39 -5.16
N THR A 160 -8.42 19.11 -5.24
CA THR A 160 -9.49 18.46 -4.49
C THR A 160 -8.91 17.54 -3.42
N LEU A 161 -9.66 17.30 -2.35
CA LEU A 161 -9.41 16.26 -1.36
C LEU A 161 -10.72 15.52 -1.11
N PHE A 162 -10.72 14.19 -1.27
CA PHE A 162 -11.93 13.37 -1.19
C PHE A 162 -13.05 13.77 -2.17
N GLY A 163 -12.72 14.50 -3.26
CA GLY A 163 -13.69 15.04 -4.19
C GLY A 163 -14.31 16.38 -3.77
N TYR A 164 -13.89 16.95 -2.62
CA TYR A 164 -14.24 18.33 -2.24
C TYR A 164 -13.14 19.28 -2.68
N GLN A 165 -13.52 20.42 -3.24
CA GLN A 165 -12.59 21.47 -3.67
C GLN A 165 -12.01 22.17 -2.41
N VAL A 166 -10.73 21.93 -2.13
CA VAL A 166 -10.04 22.50 -0.95
C VAL A 166 -9.23 23.73 -1.30
N LEU A 167 -8.66 23.78 -2.51
CA LEU A 167 -7.89 24.93 -2.99
C LEU A 167 -8.75 26.06 -3.56
N GLY A 168 -10.07 25.90 -3.65
CA GLY A 168 -11.02 26.86 -4.23
C GLY A 168 -11.61 26.38 -5.56
N ASP A 169 -12.56 27.12 -6.11
CA ASP A 169 -13.19 26.84 -7.40
C ASP A 169 -12.33 27.37 -8.55
N PRO A 170 -11.88 26.52 -9.49
CA PRO A 170 -11.13 26.97 -10.66
C PRO A 170 -11.96 27.87 -11.59
N ILE A 171 -13.32 27.77 -11.52
CA ILE A 171 -14.24 28.58 -12.34
C ILE A 171 -14.46 29.95 -11.73
N LEU A 172 -14.59 30.05 -10.39
CA LEU A 172 -14.83 31.29 -9.65
C LEU A 172 -13.54 32.00 -9.24
N LYS A 173 -12.36 31.41 -9.51
CA LYS A 173 -11.02 31.92 -9.13
C LYS A 173 -10.93 32.35 -7.66
N THR A 174 -11.51 31.52 -6.75
CA THR A 174 -11.46 31.79 -5.31
C THR A 174 -10.33 30.98 -4.66
N GLY A 175 -9.74 31.51 -3.58
CA GLY A 175 -8.65 30.87 -2.84
C GLY A 175 -7.29 30.96 -3.51
N LEU A 176 -6.53 29.87 -3.63
CA LEU A 176 -5.20 29.87 -4.24
C LEU A 176 -5.21 30.15 -5.75
N TYR A 177 -6.35 29.96 -6.43
CA TYR A 177 -6.51 30.30 -7.86
C TYR A 177 -6.48 31.82 -8.11
N GLU A 178 -6.73 32.66 -7.10
CA GLU A 178 -6.58 34.11 -7.16
C GLU A 178 -5.11 34.56 -7.33
N PHE A 179 -4.17 33.74 -6.81
CA PHE A 179 -2.72 33.93 -6.97
C PHE A 179 -2.16 33.37 -8.28
N GLY A 180 -3.01 32.94 -9.23
CA GLY A 180 -2.56 32.41 -10.53
C GLY A 180 -2.15 30.93 -10.52
N TYR A 181 -2.58 30.17 -9.52
CA TYR A 181 -2.36 28.72 -9.52
C TYR A 181 -3.24 28.05 -10.58
N GLU A 182 -2.64 27.24 -11.45
CA GLU A 182 -3.33 26.37 -12.39
C GLU A 182 -3.13 24.91 -11.98
N ASN A 183 -4.18 24.09 -12.12
CA ASN A 183 -4.10 22.66 -11.81
C ASN A 183 -3.01 22.00 -12.65
N ASN A 184 -2.04 21.39 -11.97
CA ASN A 184 -0.96 20.73 -12.64
C ASN A 184 -1.36 19.28 -13.02
N GLY A 185 -1.96 19.10 -14.19
CA GLY A 185 -2.37 17.79 -14.72
C GLY A 185 -1.22 16.78 -14.79
N PHE A 186 0.04 17.22 -14.84
CA PHE A 186 1.20 16.36 -14.81
C PHE A 186 1.35 15.58 -13.50
N MET A 187 0.86 16.15 -12.37
CA MET A 187 0.87 15.50 -11.06
C MET A 187 0.00 14.22 -11.02
N VAL A 188 -1.06 14.15 -11.83
CA VAL A 188 -1.95 12.99 -11.90
C VAL A 188 -1.31 11.84 -12.69
N LEU A 189 -0.33 12.12 -13.54
CA LEU A 189 0.33 11.11 -14.36
C LEU A 189 1.23 10.16 -13.53
N PRO A 190 1.34 8.86 -13.91
CA PRO A 190 2.16 7.87 -13.19
C PRO A 190 3.63 8.27 -13.00
N PRO A 191 4.34 8.92 -13.96
CA PRO A 191 5.73 9.33 -13.76
C PRO A 191 5.92 10.24 -12.55
N MET A 192 4.95 11.12 -12.25
CA MET A 192 5.05 12.02 -11.10
C MET A 192 4.97 11.27 -9.77
N ALA A 193 4.19 10.18 -9.71
CA ALA A 193 4.18 9.32 -8.53
C ALA A 193 5.56 8.75 -8.22
N LEU A 194 6.31 8.36 -9.25
CA LEU A 194 7.67 7.84 -9.09
C LEU A 194 8.60 8.91 -8.54
N ILE A 195 8.49 10.15 -9.01
CA ILE A 195 9.27 11.29 -8.51
C ILE A 195 8.95 11.57 -7.05
N VAL A 196 7.66 11.60 -6.68
CA VAL A 196 7.24 11.82 -5.27
C VAL A 196 7.75 10.71 -4.36
N VAL A 197 7.61 9.43 -4.76
CA VAL A 197 8.16 8.29 -4.00
C VAL A 197 9.68 8.40 -3.92
N GLY A 198 10.36 8.76 -5.00
CA GLY A 198 11.82 8.98 -5.02
C GLY A 198 12.26 10.06 -4.04
N ILE A 199 11.54 11.18 -3.94
CA ILE A 199 11.82 12.25 -2.98
C ILE A 199 11.61 11.73 -1.55
N ILE A 200 10.55 10.96 -1.28
CA ILE A 200 10.29 10.37 0.04
C ILE A 200 11.44 9.44 0.44
N ILE A 201 11.89 8.58 -0.47
CA ILE A 201 13.04 7.67 -0.24
C ILE A 201 14.30 8.48 0.03
N TRP A 202 14.56 9.51 -0.76
CA TRP A 202 15.75 10.37 -0.58
C TRP A 202 15.74 11.07 0.77
N VAL A 203 14.63 11.64 1.19
CA VAL A 203 14.47 12.28 2.50
C VAL A 203 14.67 11.29 3.65
N GLN A 204 14.11 10.08 3.52
CA GLN A 204 14.25 9.04 4.54
C GLN A 204 15.70 8.56 4.66
N ARG A 205 16.39 8.31 3.55
CA ARG A 205 17.80 7.90 3.55
C ARG A 205 18.73 9.02 4.01
N SER A 206 18.43 10.27 3.67
CA SER A 206 19.20 11.43 4.16
C SER A 206 19.12 11.60 5.68
N ARG A 207 17.98 11.22 6.30
CA ARG A 207 17.83 11.25 7.77
C ARG A 207 18.52 10.06 8.46
N ASN A 208 18.48 8.88 7.86
CA ASN A 208 19.07 7.65 8.39
C ASN A 208 20.30 7.25 7.56
N LYS A 209 21.46 7.75 7.97
CA LYS A 209 22.76 7.45 7.32
C LYS A 209 23.11 5.94 7.34
N ALA A 210 22.55 5.17 8.27
CA ALA A 210 22.73 3.72 8.32
C ALA A 210 22.10 2.96 7.13
N LEU A 211 21.20 3.61 6.37
CA LEU A 211 20.55 3.05 5.17
C LEU A 211 21.30 3.40 3.88
N ILE A 212 22.37 4.17 3.96
CA ILE A 212 23.23 4.49 2.80
C ILE A 212 24.25 3.37 2.73
N GLU A 213 24.16 2.55 1.68
CA GLU A 213 25.22 1.60 1.34
C GLU A 213 26.49 2.39 1.01
N GLU A 214 27.52 2.29 1.86
CA GLU A 214 28.87 2.72 1.51
C GLU A 214 29.42 1.74 0.46
N ASN A 215 29.57 2.22 -0.79
CA ASN A 215 30.33 1.54 -1.83
C ASN A 215 31.82 1.62 -1.54
#